data_b71d69beef5af7ec2d8fbc07c6a61b96
#
_entry.id   b71d69beef5af7ec2d8fbc07c6a61b96
#
_cell.length_a   1.000
_cell.length_b   1.000
_cell.length_c   1.000
_cell.angle_alpha   90.00
_cell.angle_beta   90.00
_cell.angle_gamma   90.00
#
_symmetry.space_group_name_H-M   'P 1'
#
loop_
_entity.id
_entity.type
_entity.pdbx_description
1 polymer ?
#
loop_
_entity_poly.entity_id
_entity_poly.type
_entity_poly.pdbx_seq_one_letter_code
_entity_poly.pdbx_strand_id
1 'polypeptide(L)'
;MRLETERLILRPWKEADKKSYAAVIRDPEVRRFFPAVGTYADADAGIERARQRLKDFGFSFLAVERKEDGAFMGMLGMAPFRDELRDAIPTRPMVEIGWQLGRQFWGQGYAPEGAQAFLDYAWMPLGLPEVVAITYEGNWPSRRVMEKLGMSYDPRCDFQHPDVPSGHKVRPHVLYRILNPALGI
;
A
#
# COMPACT_ATOMS: atom_id res chain seq x y z
N MET A 1 8.89 -12.63 7.10
CA MET A 1 7.77 -11.86 7.68
C MET A 1 6.44 -12.49 7.30
N ARG A 2 5.55 -12.69 8.24
CA ARG A 2 4.14 -13.09 8.06
C ARG A 2 3.35 -12.45 9.19
N LEU A 3 2.21 -11.82 8.88
CA LEU A 3 1.30 -11.25 9.86
C LEU A 3 -0.07 -11.92 9.72
N GLU A 4 -0.79 -12.00 10.81
CA GLU A 4 -2.15 -12.54 10.83
C GLU A 4 -3.08 -11.60 11.59
N THR A 5 -4.30 -11.47 11.07
CA THR A 5 -5.39 -10.76 11.72
C THR A 5 -6.53 -11.76 12.02
N GLU A 6 -7.67 -11.26 12.43
CA GLU A 6 -8.86 -12.11 12.60
C GLU A 6 -9.22 -12.84 11.30
N ARG A 7 -9.25 -12.13 10.17
CA ARG A 7 -9.74 -12.65 8.87
C ARG A 7 -8.67 -12.85 7.81
N LEU A 8 -7.43 -12.33 8.01
CA LEU A 8 -6.41 -12.27 6.97
C LEU A 8 -5.12 -12.98 7.37
N ILE A 9 -4.43 -13.50 6.36
CA ILE A 9 -3.03 -13.87 6.38
C ILE A 9 -2.28 -12.97 5.41
N LEU A 10 -1.33 -12.18 5.92
CA LEU A 10 -0.42 -11.35 5.15
C LEU A 10 0.91 -12.10 5.06
N ARG A 11 1.26 -12.60 3.89
CA ARG A 11 2.35 -13.56 3.70
C ARG A 11 3.27 -13.22 2.53
N PRO A 12 4.48 -13.79 2.50
CA PRO A 12 5.34 -13.71 1.33
C PRO A 12 4.64 -14.24 0.07
N TRP A 13 5.04 -13.71 -1.06
CA TRP A 13 4.51 -14.08 -2.37
C TRP A 13 4.89 -15.50 -2.77
N LYS A 14 3.90 -16.27 -3.24
CA LYS A 14 4.07 -17.60 -3.87
C LYS A 14 4.05 -17.46 -5.41
N GLU A 15 4.60 -18.41 -6.13
CA GLU A 15 4.49 -18.44 -7.61
C GLU A 15 3.03 -18.49 -8.08
N ALA A 16 2.19 -19.24 -7.36
CA ALA A 16 0.77 -19.36 -7.66
C ALA A 16 0.00 -18.02 -7.58
N ASP A 17 0.52 -17.03 -6.87
CA ASP A 17 -0.13 -15.71 -6.73
C ASP A 17 -0.02 -14.87 -8.01
N LYS A 18 0.96 -15.11 -8.88
CA LYS A 18 1.24 -14.29 -10.07
C LYS A 18 0.01 -14.09 -10.96
N LYS A 19 -0.67 -15.19 -11.29
CA LYS A 19 -1.87 -15.15 -12.14
C LYS A 19 -3.00 -14.35 -11.48
N SER A 20 -3.22 -14.58 -10.19
CA SER A 20 -4.27 -13.90 -9.41
C SER A 20 -3.96 -12.42 -9.23
N TYR A 21 -2.70 -12.07 -8.96
CA TYR A 21 -2.30 -10.67 -8.86
C TYR A 21 -2.38 -9.93 -10.20
N ALA A 22 -1.97 -10.58 -11.29
CA ALA A 22 -2.15 -10.03 -12.63
C ALA A 22 -3.62 -9.74 -12.93
N ALA A 23 -4.55 -10.61 -12.52
CA ALA A 23 -5.99 -10.35 -12.67
C ALA A 23 -6.43 -9.11 -11.88
N VAL A 24 -5.92 -8.90 -10.67
CA VAL A 24 -6.22 -7.70 -9.85
C VAL A 24 -5.73 -6.42 -10.54
N ILE A 25 -4.46 -6.36 -10.97
CA ILE A 25 -3.91 -5.13 -11.55
C ILE A 25 -4.34 -4.85 -12.98
N ARG A 26 -4.94 -5.83 -13.65
CA ARG A 26 -5.54 -5.68 -14.99
C ARG A 26 -7.03 -5.29 -14.96
N ASP A 27 -7.67 -5.32 -13.79
CA ASP A 27 -9.04 -4.83 -13.63
C ASP A 27 -9.06 -3.30 -13.74
N PRO A 28 -9.74 -2.71 -14.74
CA PRO A 28 -9.80 -1.26 -14.93
C PRO A 28 -10.38 -0.52 -13.70
N GLU A 29 -11.31 -1.14 -12.97
CA GLU A 29 -11.89 -0.54 -11.77
C GLU A 29 -10.88 -0.47 -10.61
N VAL A 30 -10.04 -1.51 -10.46
CA VAL A 30 -8.94 -1.50 -9.48
C VAL A 30 -7.88 -0.45 -9.84
N ARG A 31 -7.66 -0.27 -11.14
CA ARG A 31 -6.64 0.65 -11.66
C ARG A 31 -7.16 2.03 -12.06
N ARG A 32 -8.42 2.36 -11.78
CA ARG A 32 -9.05 3.63 -12.19
C ARG A 32 -8.37 4.89 -11.66
N PHE A 33 -7.59 4.75 -10.56
CA PHE A 33 -6.80 5.83 -9.96
C PHE A 33 -5.29 5.69 -10.23
N PHE A 34 -4.92 4.93 -11.23
CA PHE A 34 -3.55 4.79 -11.72
C PHE A 34 -3.48 5.29 -13.16
N PRO A 35 -2.28 5.63 -13.66
CA PRO A 35 -2.13 6.13 -15.02
C PRO A 35 -2.52 5.12 -16.10
N ALA A 36 -2.45 3.82 -15.81
CA ALA A 36 -2.81 2.75 -16.72
C ALA A 36 -3.21 1.47 -15.98
N VAL A 37 -3.88 0.58 -16.67
CA VAL A 37 -4.05 -0.81 -16.20
C VAL A 37 -2.70 -1.54 -16.29
N GLY A 38 -2.50 -2.51 -15.40
CA GLY A 38 -1.26 -3.30 -15.40
C GLY A 38 -1.25 -4.39 -16.46
N THR A 39 -0.09 -4.96 -16.66
CA THR A 39 0.16 -6.14 -17.51
C THR A 39 0.59 -7.34 -16.67
N TYR A 40 0.73 -8.51 -17.28
CA TYR A 40 1.34 -9.67 -16.62
C TYR A 40 2.80 -9.39 -16.21
N ALA A 41 3.55 -8.72 -17.08
CA ALA A 41 4.93 -8.32 -16.78
C ALA A 41 5.02 -7.35 -15.58
N ASP A 42 4.06 -6.42 -15.45
CA ASP A 42 4.00 -5.51 -14.29
C ASP A 42 3.71 -6.27 -13.00
N ALA A 43 2.85 -7.30 -13.05
CA ALA A 43 2.58 -8.16 -11.89
C ALA A 43 3.85 -8.90 -11.46
N ASP A 44 4.54 -9.55 -12.39
CA ASP A 44 5.78 -10.26 -12.10
C ASP A 44 6.85 -9.33 -11.54
N ALA A 45 7.09 -8.20 -12.18
CA ALA A 45 8.05 -7.20 -11.72
C ALA A 45 7.68 -6.63 -10.34
N GLY A 46 6.39 -6.43 -10.07
CA GLY A 46 5.90 -5.98 -8.77
C GLY A 46 6.18 -6.99 -7.67
N ILE A 47 5.92 -8.28 -7.93
CA ILE A 47 6.18 -9.38 -6.99
C ILE A 47 7.69 -9.50 -6.71
N GLU A 48 8.54 -9.45 -7.75
CA GLU A 48 9.99 -9.55 -7.56
C GLU A 48 10.54 -8.37 -6.76
N ARG A 49 10.08 -7.14 -7.04
CA ARG A 49 10.43 -5.98 -6.20
C ARG A 49 10.00 -6.16 -4.75
N ALA A 50 8.81 -6.71 -4.51
CA ALA A 50 8.32 -6.97 -3.16
C ALA A 50 9.16 -8.04 -2.44
N ARG A 51 9.54 -9.11 -3.14
CA ARG A 51 10.42 -10.16 -2.61
C ARG A 51 11.81 -9.61 -2.26
N GLN A 52 12.37 -8.78 -3.15
CA GLN A 52 13.68 -8.18 -2.90
C GLN A 52 13.64 -7.22 -1.70
N ARG A 53 12.63 -6.33 -1.62
CA ARG A 53 12.45 -5.43 -0.47
C ARG A 53 12.30 -6.20 0.85
N LEU A 54 11.57 -7.32 0.83
CA LEU A 54 11.42 -8.16 2.02
C LEU A 54 12.77 -8.72 2.51
N LYS A 55 13.69 -9.06 1.59
CA LYS A 55 15.05 -9.50 1.93
C LYS A 55 15.92 -8.36 2.46
N ASP A 56 15.82 -7.19 1.83
CA ASP A 56 16.70 -6.05 2.12
C ASP A 56 16.30 -5.32 3.41
N PHE A 57 14.99 -5.19 3.68
CA PHE A 57 14.47 -4.36 4.76
C PHE A 57 13.71 -5.14 5.83
N GLY A 58 13.43 -6.43 5.65
CA GLY A 58 12.64 -7.23 6.57
C GLY A 58 11.12 -7.00 6.49
N PHE A 59 10.67 -6.03 5.69
CA PHE A 59 9.25 -5.76 5.43
C PHE A 59 9.02 -5.35 3.97
N SER A 60 7.80 -5.55 3.47
CA SER A 60 7.41 -5.21 2.10
C SER A 60 5.89 -5.27 1.92
N PHE A 61 5.43 -5.03 0.69
CA PHE A 61 4.08 -5.39 0.28
C PHE A 61 3.94 -6.91 0.19
N LEU A 62 3.02 -7.46 0.96
CA LEU A 62 2.76 -8.90 1.07
C LEU A 62 1.50 -9.29 0.29
N ALA A 63 1.41 -10.56 -0.09
CA ALA A 63 0.19 -11.15 -0.58
C ALA A 63 -0.85 -11.25 0.56
N VAL A 64 -2.09 -10.89 0.26
CA VAL A 64 -3.22 -10.99 1.20
C VAL A 64 -4.05 -12.22 0.86
N GLU A 65 -4.22 -13.10 1.85
CA GLU A 65 -5.03 -14.31 1.76
C GLU A 65 -6.16 -14.25 2.80
N ARG A 66 -7.39 -14.56 2.41
CA ARG A 66 -8.52 -14.64 3.34
C ARG A 66 -8.48 -15.98 4.07
N LYS A 67 -8.61 -15.99 5.40
CA LYS A 67 -8.56 -17.21 6.22
C LYS A 67 -9.72 -18.16 5.96
N GLU A 68 -10.89 -17.62 5.66
CA GLU A 68 -12.13 -18.40 5.51
C GLU A 68 -12.05 -19.48 4.40
N ASP A 69 -11.43 -19.14 3.28
CA ASP A 69 -11.42 -19.98 2.07
C ASP A 69 -10.07 -20.04 1.34
N GLY A 70 -9.03 -19.39 1.89
CA GLY A 70 -7.73 -19.31 1.27
C GLY A 70 -7.66 -18.42 0.02
N ALA A 71 -8.69 -17.62 -0.24
CA ALA A 71 -8.74 -16.76 -1.43
C ALA A 71 -7.62 -15.72 -1.42
N PHE A 72 -6.89 -15.62 -2.54
CA PHE A 72 -5.95 -14.52 -2.78
C PHE A 72 -6.74 -13.23 -3.02
N MET A 73 -6.46 -12.21 -2.26
CA MET A 73 -7.21 -10.96 -2.28
C MET A 73 -6.50 -9.79 -2.98
N GLY A 74 -5.17 -9.83 -3.06
CA GLY A 74 -4.36 -8.74 -3.58
C GLY A 74 -3.09 -8.53 -2.77
N MET A 75 -2.67 -7.28 -2.64
CA MET A 75 -1.49 -6.91 -1.84
C MET A 75 -1.79 -5.84 -0.80
N LEU A 76 -1.04 -5.90 0.29
CA LEU A 76 -1.03 -4.89 1.34
C LEU A 76 0.33 -4.90 2.03
N GLY A 77 0.83 -3.75 2.46
CA GLY A 77 2.10 -3.71 3.18
C GLY A 77 2.73 -2.33 3.27
N MET A 78 3.98 -2.34 3.69
CA MET A 78 4.82 -1.15 3.79
C MET A 78 6.07 -1.30 2.93
N ALA A 79 6.61 -0.19 2.48
CA ALA A 79 7.90 -0.17 1.80
C ALA A 79 8.65 1.15 2.06
N PRO A 80 9.99 1.15 2.01
CA PRO A 80 10.74 2.39 1.91
C PRO A 80 10.38 3.11 0.60
N PHE A 81 10.30 4.43 0.66
CA PHE A 81 10.19 5.24 -0.55
C PHE A 81 11.44 5.10 -1.42
N ARG A 82 11.24 5.12 -2.75
CA ARG A 82 12.34 5.38 -3.69
C ARG A 82 12.78 6.84 -3.58
N ASP A 83 14.03 7.12 -3.80
CA ASP A 83 14.58 8.47 -3.64
C ASP A 83 13.84 9.51 -4.49
N GLU A 84 13.57 9.21 -5.77
CA GLU A 84 12.88 10.14 -6.67
C GLU A 84 11.46 10.47 -6.20
N LEU A 85 10.74 9.49 -5.67
CA LEU A 85 9.39 9.71 -5.13
C LEU A 85 9.44 10.45 -3.80
N ARG A 86 10.37 10.07 -2.92
CA ARG A 86 10.58 10.74 -1.63
C ARG A 86 10.95 12.21 -1.81
N ASP A 87 11.82 12.51 -2.77
CA ASP A 87 12.30 13.87 -3.04
C ASP A 87 11.21 14.78 -3.66
N ALA A 88 10.19 14.17 -4.30
CA ALA A 88 9.01 14.90 -4.77
C ALA A 88 8.05 15.30 -3.63
N ILE A 89 8.20 14.74 -2.43
CA ILE A 89 7.34 15.01 -1.27
C ILE A 89 8.03 15.98 -0.32
N PRO A 90 7.42 17.15 0.02
CA PRO A 90 8.06 18.20 0.83
C PRO A 90 8.68 17.72 2.15
N THR A 91 8.05 16.76 2.83
CA THR A 91 8.54 16.22 4.12
C THR A 91 9.50 15.04 3.99
N ARG A 92 9.74 14.55 2.76
CA ARG A 92 10.65 13.44 2.46
C ARG A 92 10.45 12.22 3.38
N PRO A 93 9.25 11.65 3.46
CA PRO A 93 8.96 10.54 4.36
C PRO A 93 9.78 9.30 4.01
N MET A 94 10.01 8.42 5.00
CA MET A 94 10.88 7.25 4.81
C MET A 94 10.11 6.00 4.39
N VAL A 95 8.93 5.77 4.96
CA VAL A 95 8.16 4.53 4.78
C VAL A 95 6.71 4.84 4.42
N GLU A 96 6.26 4.20 3.34
CA GLU A 96 4.86 4.21 2.94
C GLU A 96 4.13 2.93 3.36
N ILE A 97 2.82 3.06 3.62
CA ILE A 97 1.88 1.95 3.69
C ILE A 97 0.89 2.04 2.54
N GLY A 98 0.50 0.88 1.98
CA GLY A 98 -0.43 0.86 0.86
C GLY A 98 -1.17 -0.47 0.73
N TRP A 99 -2.24 -0.46 -0.06
CA TRP A 99 -3.13 -1.59 -0.31
C TRP A 99 -3.68 -1.56 -1.73
N GLN A 100 -3.84 -2.74 -2.30
CA GLN A 100 -4.52 -2.94 -3.57
C GLN A 100 -5.21 -4.31 -3.54
N LEU A 101 -6.52 -4.32 -3.33
CA LEU A 101 -7.33 -5.52 -3.24
C LEU A 101 -8.25 -5.65 -4.46
N GLY A 102 -8.54 -6.88 -4.85
CA GLY A 102 -9.53 -7.18 -5.87
C GLY A 102 -10.91 -6.62 -5.50
N ARG A 103 -11.67 -6.18 -6.51
CA ARG A 103 -12.94 -5.48 -6.34
C ARG A 103 -13.96 -6.22 -5.48
N GLN A 104 -14.01 -7.56 -5.59
CA GLN A 104 -14.92 -8.41 -4.82
C GLN A 104 -14.68 -8.36 -3.29
N PHE A 105 -13.56 -7.81 -2.85
CA PHE A 105 -13.21 -7.69 -1.43
C PHE A 105 -13.38 -6.27 -0.87
N TRP A 106 -13.85 -5.32 -1.68
CA TRP A 106 -14.04 -3.95 -1.25
C TRP A 106 -15.25 -3.79 -0.32
N GLY A 107 -15.26 -2.73 0.48
CA GLY A 107 -16.37 -2.40 1.37
C GLY A 107 -16.51 -3.26 2.62
N GLN A 108 -15.69 -4.30 2.78
CA GLN A 108 -15.78 -5.30 3.85
C GLN A 108 -14.80 -5.08 5.01
N GLY A 109 -14.02 -3.99 4.97
CA GLY A 109 -13.09 -3.64 6.05
C GLY A 109 -11.74 -4.35 6.01
N TYR A 110 -11.44 -5.14 5.00
CA TYR A 110 -10.18 -5.88 4.91
C TYR A 110 -8.93 -4.98 4.79
N ALA A 111 -9.01 -3.90 4.02
CA ALA A 111 -7.86 -3.00 3.87
C ALA A 111 -7.46 -2.33 5.20
N PRO A 112 -8.35 -1.69 5.97
CA PRO A 112 -7.97 -1.14 7.26
C PRO A 112 -7.55 -2.23 8.28
N GLU A 113 -8.16 -3.43 8.26
CA GLU A 113 -7.75 -4.53 9.13
C GLU A 113 -6.30 -4.96 8.88
N GLY A 114 -5.95 -5.24 7.62
CA GLY A 114 -4.58 -5.63 7.28
C GLY A 114 -3.57 -4.51 7.47
N ALA A 115 -3.96 -3.25 7.19
CA ALA A 115 -3.10 -2.10 7.38
C ALA A 115 -2.82 -1.84 8.86
N GLN A 116 -3.78 -2.05 9.75
CA GLN A 116 -3.56 -1.94 11.20
C GLN A 116 -2.48 -2.91 11.67
N ALA A 117 -2.49 -4.16 11.23
CA ALA A 117 -1.46 -5.13 11.58
C ALA A 117 -0.05 -4.69 11.12
N PHE A 118 0.04 -3.99 9.98
CA PHE A 118 1.31 -3.39 9.56
C PHE A 118 1.71 -2.17 10.37
N LEU A 119 0.77 -1.33 10.79
CA LEU A 119 1.06 -0.21 11.70
C LEU A 119 1.57 -0.72 13.05
N ASP A 120 0.92 -1.75 13.62
CA ASP A 120 1.38 -2.38 14.85
C ASP A 120 2.81 -2.93 14.69
N TYR A 121 3.12 -3.55 13.54
CA TYR A 121 4.47 -3.99 13.21
C TYR A 121 5.45 -2.81 13.01
N ALA A 122 4.99 -1.70 12.45
CA ALA A 122 5.81 -0.49 12.32
C ALA A 122 6.22 0.11 13.66
N TRP A 123 5.28 0.09 14.64
CA TRP A 123 5.53 0.61 15.99
C TRP A 123 6.41 -0.31 16.82
N MET A 124 6.09 -1.60 16.78
CA MET A 124 6.70 -2.63 17.60
C MET A 124 7.09 -3.83 16.79
N PRO A 125 7.98 -4.21 16.04
CA PRO A 125 9.39 -4.14 16.38
C PRO A 125 10.24 -3.16 15.59
N LEU A 126 9.69 -2.45 14.59
CA LEU A 126 10.55 -1.58 13.77
C LEU A 126 10.87 -0.24 14.44
N GLY A 127 10.06 0.21 15.41
CA GLY A 127 10.26 1.49 16.10
C GLY A 127 10.18 2.70 15.17
N LEU A 128 9.42 2.62 14.07
CA LEU A 128 9.32 3.73 13.13
C LEU A 128 8.65 4.93 13.78
N PRO A 129 9.14 6.17 13.54
CA PRO A 129 8.53 7.36 14.12
C PRO A 129 7.21 7.75 13.43
N GLU A 130 7.10 7.48 12.14
CA GLU A 130 5.91 7.73 11.35
C GLU A 130 5.76 6.71 10.23
N VAL A 131 4.52 6.58 9.75
CA VAL A 131 4.17 5.90 8.49
C VAL A 131 3.25 6.82 7.71
N VAL A 132 3.44 6.90 6.39
CA VAL A 132 2.60 7.71 5.51
C VAL A 132 1.91 6.84 4.47
N ALA A 133 0.80 7.35 3.93
CA ALA A 133 0.13 6.78 2.77
C ALA A 133 -0.10 7.88 1.75
N ILE A 134 0.12 7.57 0.47
CA ILE A 134 -0.08 8.50 -0.63
C ILE A 134 -1.13 7.95 -1.60
N THR A 135 -1.87 8.85 -2.23
CA THR A 135 -2.81 8.45 -3.28
C THR A 135 -3.18 9.64 -4.15
N TYR A 136 -3.73 9.35 -5.35
CA TYR A 136 -4.38 10.38 -6.17
C TYR A 136 -5.44 11.13 -5.36
N GLU A 137 -5.49 12.45 -5.45
CA GLU A 137 -6.37 13.31 -4.63
C GLU A 137 -7.85 12.92 -4.69
N GLY A 138 -8.34 12.44 -5.85
CA GLY A 138 -9.71 11.98 -6.06
C GLY A 138 -9.97 10.52 -5.65
N ASN A 139 -9.01 9.81 -5.07
CA ASN A 139 -9.20 8.43 -4.62
C ASN A 139 -9.85 8.37 -3.22
N TRP A 140 -11.10 8.78 -3.14
CA TRP A 140 -11.87 8.81 -1.90
C TRP A 140 -11.96 7.46 -1.18
N PRO A 141 -12.10 6.30 -1.86
CA PRO A 141 -12.05 5.01 -1.17
C PRO A 141 -10.78 4.80 -0.35
N SER A 142 -9.60 5.11 -0.92
CA SER A 142 -8.31 4.99 -0.22
C SER A 142 -8.19 5.99 0.93
N ARG A 143 -8.61 7.24 0.70
CA ARG A 143 -8.60 8.30 1.74
C ARG A 143 -9.45 7.90 2.96
N ARG A 144 -10.62 7.29 2.74
CA ARG A 144 -11.46 6.76 3.84
C ARG A 144 -10.79 5.63 4.62
N VAL A 145 -9.96 4.81 3.98
CA VAL A 145 -9.18 3.80 4.71
C VAL A 145 -8.12 4.48 5.57
N MET A 146 -7.41 5.48 5.04
CA MET A 146 -6.43 6.27 5.80
C MET A 146 -7.07 6.92 7.03
N GLU A 147 -8.23 7.54 6.86
CA GLU A 147 -9.00 8.16 7.96
C GLU A 147 -9.42 7.14 9.03
N LYS A 148 -9.87 5.94 8.62
CA LYS A 148 -10.21 4.85 9.55
C LYS A 148 -9.01 4.34 10.35
N LEU A 149 -7.80 4.46 9.81
CA LEU A 149 -6.55 4.12 10.49
C LEU A 149 -6.06 5.26 11.42
N GLY A 150 -6.78 6.37 11.51
CA GLY A 150 -6.37 7.53 12.30
C GLY A 150 -5.29 8.38 11.64
N MET A 151 -5.04 8.18 10.34
CA MET A 151 -4.07 9.01 9.61
C MET A 151 -4.63 10.41 9.36
N SER A 152 -3.79 11.42 9.50
CA SER A 152 -4.12 12.83 9.27
C SER A 152 -3.65 13.28 7.90
N TYR A 153 -4.52 13.98 7.16
CA TYR A 153 -4.19 14.63 5.90
C TYR A 153 -3.33 15.87 6.14
N ASP A 154 -2.23 16.01 5.40
CA ASP A 154 -1.37 17.19 5.45
C ASP A 154 -1.31 17.86 4.07
N PRO A 155 -2.13 18.90 3.81
CA PRO A 155 -2.19 19.56 2.51
C PRO A 155 -0.88 20.24 2.09
N ARG A 156 0.04 20.49 3.04
CA ARG A 156 1.38 21.04 2.73
C ARG A 156 2.29 20.01 2.05
N CYS A 157 1.87 18.74 2.06
CA CYS A 157 2.57 17.61 1.46
C CYS A 157 1.93 17.14 0.16
N ASP A 158 0.96 17.88 -0.40
CA ASP A 158 0.41 17.58 -1.72
C ASP A 158 1.50 17.75 -2.79
N PHE A 159 1.55 16.81 -3.72
CA PHE A 159 2.64 16.78 -4.71
C PHE A 159 2.19 16.21 -6.06
N GLN A 160 3.03 16.41 -7.07
CA GLN A 160 2.85 15.82 -8.39
C GLN A 160 3.66 14.53 -8.49
N HIS A 161 2.97 13.38 -8.60
CA HIS A 161 3.64 12.08 -8.61
C HIS A 161 4.62 11.96 -9.79
N PRO A 162 5.92 11.73 -9.56
CA PRO A 162 6.94 11.78 -10.62
C PRO A 162 6.74 10.73 -11.72
N ASP A 163 6.24 9.54 -11.38
CA ASP A 163 6.01 8.44 -12.35
C ASP A 163 4.72 8.62 -13.16
N VAL A 164 3.92 9.64 -12.88
CA VAL A 164 2.71 9.92 -13.64
C VAL A 164 2.99 11.01 -14.66
N PRO A 165 2.69 10.79 -15.96
CA PRO A 165 2.96 11.75 -17.01
C PRO A 165 2.41 13.15 -16.71
N SER A 166 3.13 14.18 -17.14
CA SER A 166 2.69 15.57 -16.99
C SER A 166 1.33 15.78 -17.66
N GLY A 167 0.43 16.49 -16.98
CA GLY A 167 -0.94 16.74 -17.45
C GLY A 167 -1.91 15.56 -17.28
N HIS A 168 -1.45 14.40 -16.80
CA HIS A 168 -2.36 13.27 -16.56
C HIS A 168 -3.23 13.52 -15.33
N LYS A 169 -4.54 13.22 -15.43
CA LYS A 169 -5.55 13.51 -14.39
C LYS A 169 -5.24 12.95 -12.99
N VAL A 170 -4.56 11.81 -12.91
CA VAL A 170 -4.22 11.17 -11.63
C VAL A 170 -2.83 11.55 -11.12
N ARG A 171 -2.18 12.59 -11.68
CA ARG A 171 -0.88 13.04 -11.22
C ARG A 171 -0.88 13.76 -9.88
N PRO A 172 -1.90 14.60 -9.54
CA PRO A 172 -1.98 15.22 -8.21
C PRO A 172 -2.18 14.17 -7.12
N HIS A 173 -1.30 14.11 -6.14
CA HIS A 173 -1.36 13.18 -5.02
C HIS A 173 -1.44 13.91 -3.69
N VAL A 174 -2.12 13.30 -2.75
CA VAL A 174 -2.24 13.73 -1.35
C VAL A 174 -1.46 12.78 -0.47
N LEU A 175 -1.00 13.29 0.68
CA LEU A 175 -0.32 12.52 1.70
C LEU A 175 -1.11 12.53 3.01
N TYR A 176 -1.28 11.36 3.58
CA TYR A 176 -1.75 11.15 4.94
C TYR A 176 -0.64 10.56 5.79
N ARG A 177 -0.55 10.98 7.07
CA ARG A 177 0.46 10.50 8.01
C ARG A 177 -0.14 10.02 9.31
N ILE A 178 0.54 9.10 9.95
CA ILE A 178 0.28 8.69 11.32
C ILE A 178 1.61 8.59 12.07
N LEU A 179 1.67 9.16 13.24
CA LEU A 179 2.85 9.13 14.11
C LEU A 179 2.78 7.93 15.04
N ASN A 180 3.93 7.43 15.44
CA ASN A 180 4.01 6.36 16.42
C ASN A 180 3.46 6.84 17.77
N PRO A 181 2.36 6.26 18.28
CA PRO A 181 1.73 6.71 19.50
C PRO A 181 2.62 6.54 20.75
N ALA A 182 3.63 5.67 20.69
CA ALA A 182 4.57 5.47 21.81
C ALA A 182 5.58 6.59 21.95
N LEU A 183 5.74 7.47 20.97
CA LEU A 183 6.71 8.56 21.01
C LEU A 183 6.16 9.84 21.65
N GLY A 184 4.85 9.90 21.96
CA GLY A 184 4.23 11.03 22.67
C GLY A 184 4.31 12.38 21.94
N ILE A 185 4.39 12.35 20.60
CA ILE A 185 4.55 13.55 19.75
C ILE A 185 3.19 13.97 19.22
#